data_c7efa1bd3dbe2496c436cf6f3368bb6d
#
_entry.id   c7efa1bd3dbe2496c436cf6f3368bb6d
#
_cell.length_a   1.000
_cell.length_b   1.000
_cell.length_c   1.000
_cell.angle_alpha   90.00
_cell.angle_beta   90.00
_cell.angle_gamma   90.00
#
_symmetry.space_group_name_H-M   'P 1'
#
loop_
_entity.id
_entity.type
_entity.pdbx_description
1 polymer ?
#
loop_
_entity_poly.entity_id
_entity_poly.type
_entity_poly.pdbx_seq_one_letter_code
_entity_poly.pdbx_strand_id
1 'polypeptide(L)'
;SSAASDVYKRQYQARVLFSARDEVRDFRILRLVPDLDEEGNMTFSETELYYTGRLTAERPLVLGMAFHGDTPGYGISYTDGNGRTRRFYIGMSGDDGSLFLGEF
;
A
#
# COMPACT_ATOMS: atom_id res chain seq x y z
N SER A 1 12.34 -6.17 4.46
CA SER A 1 12.32 -6.35 3.04
C SER A 1 12.68 -5.08 2.30
N SER A 2 13.53 -5.19 1.34
CA SER A 2 13.90 -4.08 0.51
C SER A 2 12.76 -3.60 -0.40
N ALA A 3 11.77 -4.45 -0.68
CA ALA A 3 10.67 -4.10 -1.56
C ALA A 3 9.87 -2.90 -1.05
N ALA A 4 9.80 -2.72 0.26
CA ALA A 4 9.06 -1.63 0.88
C ALA A 4 9.96 -0.48 1.34
N SER A 5 11.22 -0.45 0.90
CA SER A 5 12.20 0.50 1.43
C SER A 5 11.94 1.95 1.04
N ASP A 6 11.24 2.18 -0.09
CA ASP A 6 10.98 3.55 -0.57
C ASP A 6 9.83 4.21 0.17
N VAL A 7 8.88 3.43 0.68
CA VAL A 7 7.68 3.96 1.33
C VAL A 7 7.59 3.42 2.75
N TYR A 8 7.45 4.34 3.71
CA TYR A 8 7.31 4.02 5.12
C TYR A 8 5.87 4.20 5.54
N LYS A 9 5.40 3.33 6.41
CA LYS A 9 4.06 3.36 6.94
C LYS A 9 4.10 3.33 8.45
N ARG A 10 3.18 4.03 9.07
CA ARG A 10 3.02 4.05 10.53
C ARG A 10 1.54 4.12 10.86
N GLN A 11 1.10 3.28 11.77
CA GLN A 11 -0.29 3.24 12.18
C GLN A 11 -0.50 3.99 13.49
N TYR A 12 -1.54 4.81 13.52
CA TYR A 12 -2.00 5.53 14.72
C TYR A 12 -3.51 5.41 14.80
N GLN A 13 -4.06 4.68 15.78
CA GLN A 13 -5.49 4.68 16.06
C GLN A 13 -6.35 4.63 14.78
N ALA A 14 -6.17 3.62 13.95
CA ALA A 14 -6.87 3.44 12.68
C ALA A 14 -6.47 4.44 11.59
N ARG A 15 -5.42 5.21 11.79
CA ARG A 15 -4.81 6.05 10.78
C ARG A 15 -3.48 5.45 10.35
N VAL A 16 -3.19 5.58 9.06
CA VAL A 16 -1.93 5.10 8.49
C VAL A 16 -1.23 6.28 7.86
N LEU A 17 0.04 6.46 8.24
CA LEU A 17 0.88 7.50 7.67
C LEU A 17 1.78 6.86 6.62
N PHE A 18 1.76 7.44 5.43
CA PHE A 18 2.65 7.04 4.35
C PHE A 18 3.66 8.15 4.09
N SER A 19 4.92 7.78 4.01
CA SER A 19 5.98 8.71 3.63
C SER A 19 7.00 7.96 2.79
N ALA A 20 7.81 8.70 2.05
CA ALA A 20 8.85 8.11 1.22
C ALA A 20 10.18 8.77 1.54
N ARG A 21 11.24 7.97 1.68
CA ARG A 21 12.59 8.50 1.88
C ARG A 21 13.04 9.28 0.66
N ASP A 22 12.86 8.67 -0.50
CA ASP A 22 13.12 9.30 -1.79
C ASP A 22 11.76 9.57 -2.44
N GLU A 23 11.66 10.70 -3.14
CA GLU A 23 10.39 11.06 -3.77
C GLU A 23 9.89 9.95 -4.69
N VAL A 24 8.61 9.59 -4.52
CA VAL A 24 7.90 8.72 -5.45
C VAL A 24 6.78 9.53 -6.10
N ARG A 25 6.42 9.15 -7.32
CA ARG A 25 5.42 9.86 -8.12
C ARG A 25 4.17 9.03 -8.28
N ASP A 26 3.10 9.72 -8.61
CA ASP A 26 1.81 9.08 -8.93
C ASP A 26 1.42 8.08 -7.85
N PHE A 27 1.50 8.52 -6.60
CA PHE A 27 1.16 7.69 -5.46
C PHE A 27 -0.36 7.56 -5.35
N ARG A 28 -0.82 6.31 -5.30
CA ARG A 28 -2.25 6.00 -5.18
C ARG A 28 -2.49 5.07 -4.01
N ILE A 29 -3.59 5.32 -3.33
CA ILE A 29 -4.14 4.36 -2.37
C ILE A 29 -5.25 3.61 -3.09
N LEU A 30 -5.23 2.30 -2.98
CA LEU A 30 -6.13 1.42 -3.71
C LEU A 30 -6.97 0.61 -2.74
N ARG A 31 -8.21 0.36 -3.14
CA ARG A 31 -9.00 -0.69 -2.54
C ARG A 31 -8.77 -1.95 -3.36
N LEU A 32 -8.42 -3.03 -2.68
CA LEU A 32 -8.15 -4.30 -3.33
C LEU A 32 -9.26 -5.29 -2.99
N VAL A 33 -9.78 -5.95 -4.01
CA VAL A 33 -10.75 -7.03 -3.84
C VAL A 33 -10.10 -8.30 -4.37
N PRO A 34 -9.79 -9.25 -3.49
CA PRO A 34 -9.17 -10.50 -3.94
C PRO A 34 -10.14 -11.34 -4.74
N ASP A 35 -9.61 -12.03 -5.73
CA ASP A 35 -10.37 -12.93 -6.60
C ASP A 35 -9.46 -14.08 -6.98
N LEU A 36 -10.03 -15.13 -7.55
CA LEU A 36 -9.27 -16.26 -8.07
C LEU A 36 -9.51 -16.35 -9.57
N ASP A 37 -8.44 -16.54 -10.33
CA ASP A 37 -8.58 -16.79 -11.76
C ASP A 37 -8.97 -18.26 -12.01
N GLU A 38 -9.11 -18.63 -13.29
CA GLU A 38 -9.52 -19.99 -13.66
C GLU A 38 -8.51 -21.06 -13.23
N GLU A 39 -7.28 -20.67 -12.99
CA GLU A 39 -6.20 -21.56 -12.58
C GLU A 39 -6.02 -21.60 -11.06
N GLY A 40 -6.83 -20.84 -10.33
CA GLY A 40 -6.78 -20.80 -8.88
C GLY A 40 -5.75 -19.82 -8.31
N ASN A 41 -5.15 -19.00 -9.15
CA ASN A 41 -4.20 -17.97 -8.69
C ASN A 41 -4.96 -16.76 -8.13
N MET A 42 -4.43 -16.20 -7.04
CA MET A 42 -5.04 -15.02 -6.45
C MET A 42 -4.70 -13.77 -7.28
N THR A 43 -5.73 -13.01 -7.59
CA THR A 43 -5.61 -11.72 -8.26
C THR A 43 -6.35 -10.67 -7.45
N PHE A 44 -6.11 -9.40 -7.75
CA PHE A 44 -6.79 -8.31 -7.07
C PHE A 44 -7.44 -7.39 -8.09
N SER A 45 -8.70 -7.04 -7.86
CA SER A 45 -9.34 -5.91 -8.54
C SER A 45 -8.99 -4.65 -7.77
N GLU A 46 -8.62 -3.60 -8.48
CA GLU A 46 -8.13 -2.36 -7.88
C GLU A 46 -9.11 -1.23 -8.13
N THR A 47 -9.39 -0.45 -7.09
CA THR A 47 -10.18 0.78 -7.20
C THR A 47 -9.36 1.88 -6.54
N GLU A 48 -9.11 2.97 -7.26
CA GLU A 48 -8.37 4.09 -6.70
C GLU A 48 -9.23 4.83 -5.66
N LEU A 49 -8.68 4.97 -4.46
CA LEU A 49 -9.33 5.70 -3.38
C LEU A 49 -8.75 7.10 -3.22
N TYR A 50 -7.47 7.26 -3.50
CA TYR A 50 -6.79 8.54 -3.34
C TYR A 50 -5.58 8.59 -4.27
N TYR A 51 -5.28 9.78 -4.76
CA TYR A 51 -4.13 10.02 -5.63
C TYR A 51 -3.41 11.28 -5.19
N THR A 52 -2.08 11.23 -5.18
CA THR A 52 -1.26 12.42 -5.09
C THR A 52 -0.11 12.30 -6.08
N GLY A 53 0.27 13.41 -6.69
CA GLY A 53 1.34 13.42 -7.68
C GLY A 53 2.71 13.07 -7.12
N ARG A 54 2.93 13.31 -5.83
CA ARG A 54 4.19 13.04 -5.16
C ARG A 54 3.98 12.64 -3.72
N LEU A 55 4.86 11.78 -3.24
CA LEU A 55 4.96 11.46 -1.82
C LEU A 55 6.41 11.62 -1.41
N THR A 56 6.67 12.41 -0.38
CA THR A 56 8.02 12.66 0.13
C THR A 56 8.02 12.59 1.66
N ALA A 57 9.22 12.61 2.25
CA ALA A 57 9.34 12.63 3.71
C ALA A 57 8.79 13.92 4.32
N GLU A 58 8.83 15.03 3.57
CA GLU A 58 8.32 16.32 4.03
C GLU A 58 6.83 16.49 3.84
N ARG A 59 6.22 15.67 3.00
CA ARG A 59 4.79 15.72 2.70
C ARG A 59 4.18 14.32 2.83
N PRO A 60 4.11 13.79 4.04
CA PRO A 60 3.50 12.49 4.26
C PRO A 60 1.99 12.56 4.07
N LEU A 61 1.41 11.41 3.77
CA LEU A 61 -0.02 11.26 3.62
C LEU A 61 -0.56 10.48 4.81
N VAL A 62 -1.61 10.98 5.45
CA VAL A 62 -2.29 10.29 6.55
C VAL A 62 -3.72 10.01 6.14
N LEU A 63 -4.11 8.74 6.24
CA LEU A 63 -5.46 8.30 5.91
C LEU A 63 -6.03 7.42 7.00
N GLY A 64 -7.32 7.57 7.26
CA GLY A 64 -8.05 6.62 8.08
C GLY A 64 -8.30 5.35 7.28
N MET A 65 -7.96 4.20 7.86
CA MET A 65 -8.16 2.90 7.23
C MET A 65 -8.72 1.92 8.24
N ALA A 66 -9.63 1.06 7.78
CA ALA A 66 -10.18 -0.01 8.60
C ALA A 66 -9.69 -1.34 8.06
N PHE A 67 -9.08 -2.15 8.92
CA PHE A 67 -8.59 -3.47 8.54
C PHE A 67 -9.50 -4.53 9.16
N HIS A 68 -9.96 -5.46 8.33
CA HIS A 68 -10.87 -6.51 8.74
C HIS A 68 -10.30 -7.87 8.37
N GLY A 69 -9.91 -8.64 9.37
CA GLY A 69 -9.38 -9.98 9.17
C GLY A 69 -7.99 -9.98 8.53
N ASP A 70 -7.63 -11.12 7.97
CA ASP A 70 -6.29 -11.34 7.40
C ASP A 70 -6.22 -11.05 5.89
N THR A 71 -7.37 -10.82 5.25
CA THR A 71 -7.41 -10.58 3.82
C THR A 71 -7.03 -9.13 3.52
N PRO A 72 -6.05 -8.90 2.64
CA PRO A 72 -5.69 -7.54 2.26
C PRO A 72 -6.86 -6.82 1.59
N GLY A 73 -7.24 -5.66 2.12
CA GLY A 73 -8.31 -4.83 1.57
C GLY A 73 -7.82 -3.54 0.96
N TYR A 74 -6.55 -3.21 1.13
CA TYR A 74 -5.96 -1.97 0.65
C TYR A 74 -4.60 -2.25 0.03
N GLY A 75 -4.22 -1.36 -0.88
CA GLY A 75 -2.91 -1.39 -1.48
C GLY A 75 -2.45 0.00 -1.84
N ILE A 76 -1.24 0.05 -2.35
CA ILE A 76 -0.65 1.28 -2.87
C ILE A 76 -0.02 0.99 -4.22
N SER A 77 0.07 2.04 -5.05
CA SER A 77 0.90 2.00 -6.24
C SER A 77 1.64 3.32 -6.37
N TYR A 78 2.80 3.27 -6.98
CA TYR A 78 3.58 4.49 -7.23
C TYR A 78 4.61 4.23 -8.33
N THR A 79 5.15 5.31 -8.86
CA THR A 79 6.26 5.26 -9.81
C THR A 79 7.54 5.60 -9.04
N ASP A 80 8.52 4.70 -9.08
CA ASP A 80 9.78 4.88 -8.37
C ASP A 80 10.75 5.78 -9.15
N GLY A 81 11.93 6.02 -8.58
CA GLY A 81 12.96 6.86 -9.20
C GLY A 81 13.50 6.33 -10.52
N ASN A 82 13.26 5.05 -10.82
CA ASN A 82 13.67 4.42 -12.07
C ASN A 82 12.57 4.42 -13.13
N GLY A 83 11.43 5.04 -12.83
CA GLY A 83 10.30 5.08 -13.74
C GLY A 83 9.46 3.83 -13.77
N ARG A 84 9.61 2.94 -12.80
CA ARG A 84 8.82 1.72 -12.70
C ARG A 84 7.61 1.93 -11.83
N THR A 85 6.46 1.42 -12.27
CA THR A 85 5.27 1.38 -11.42
C THR A 85 5.37 0.16 -10.51
N ARG A 86 5.26 0.40 -9.21
CA ARG A 86 5.31 -0.65 -8.21
C ARG A 86 3.98 -0.69 -7.45
N ARG A 87 3.55 -1.89 -7.11
CA ARG A 87 2.27 -2.11 -6.43
C ARG A 87 2.46 -3.02 -5.23
N PHE A 88 1.81 -2.66 -4.13
CA PHE A 88 1.90 -3.43 -2.90
C PHE A 88 0.52 -3.54 -2.27
N TYR A 89 0.21 -4.69 -1.70
CA TYR A 89 -0.94 -4.79 -0.80
C TYR A 89 -0.49 -4.45 0.62
N ILE A 90 -1.42 -3.94 1.42
CA ILE A 90 -1.16 -3.64 2.82
C ILE A 90 -1.76 -4.77 3.64
N GLY A 91 -0.91 -5.51 4.34
CA GLY A 91 -1.35 -6.59 5.20
C GLY A 91 -1.19 -6.22 6.66
N MET A 92 -1.91 -6.94 7.52
CA MET A 92 -1.78 -6.81 8.96
C MET A 92 -1.40 -8.17 9.52
N SER A 93 -0.33 -8.19 10.32
CA SER A 93 0.10 -9.42 10.99
C SER A 93 -0.92 -9.82 12.04
N GLY A 94 -1.33 -11.09 12.04
CA GLY A 94 -2.25 -11.62 13.04
C GLY A 94 -1.62 -11.77 14.42
N ASP A 95 -0.29 -11.77 14.49
CA ASP A 95 0.42 -11.98 15.76
C ASP A 95 0.47 -10.72 16.63
N ASP A 96 0.78 -9.57 16.02
CA ASP A 96 1.02 -8.34 16.76
C ASP A 96 0.29 -7.12 16.19
N GLY A 97 -0.49 -7.30 15.13
CA GLY A 97 -1.22 -6.20 14.51
C GLY A 97 -0.36 -5.25 13.69
N SER A 98 0.91 -5.57 13.47
CA SER A 98 1.77 -4.72 12.67
C SER A 98 1.39 -4.76 11.19
N LEU A 99 1.67 -3.66 10.49
CA LEU A 99 1.40 -3.57 9.05
C LEU A 99 2.63 -3.94 8.25
N PHE A 100 2.39 -4.58 7.11
CA PHE A 100 3.46 -4.90 6.18
C PHE A 100 2.99 -4.67 4.75
N LEU A 101 3.95 -4.52 3.83
CA LEU A 101 3.70 -4.37 2.41
C LEU A 101 4.18 -5.61 1.67
N GLY A 102 3.33 -6.13 0.79
CA GLY A 102 3.70 -7.23 -0.09
C GLY A 102 3.54 -6.80 -1.53
N GLU A 103 4.59 -6.96 -2.33
CA GLU A 103 4.54 -6.59 -3.74
C GLU A 103 3.74 -7.60 -4.55
N PHE A 104 2.97 -7.10 -5.51
CA PHE A 104 2.20 -7.96 -6.43
C PHE A 104 2.19 -7.47 -7.86
#